data_d5e58940689436bd0cde246a212b2aa2
#
_entry.id   d5e58940689436bd0cde246a212b2aa2
#
_cell.length_a   1.000
_cell.length_b   1.000
_cell.length_c   1.000
_cell.angle_alpha   90.00
_cell.angle_beta   90.00
_cell.angle_gamma   90.00
#
_symmetry.space_group_name_H-M   'P 1'
#
loop_
_entity.id
_entity.type
_entity.pdbx_description
1 polymer ?
#
loop_
_entity_poly.entity_id
_entity_poly.type
_entity_poly.pdbx_seq_one_letter_code
_entity_poly.pdbx_strand_id
1 'polypeptide(L)'
;DVKECYDFFEDLCTVTELKAISQRIVVAHMLSQKRVYSDIVRETGASTATISRVNRSLNYGCDGYEKIFARIDQAVTEKGASDK
;
A
#
# COMPACT_ATOMS: atom_id res chain seq x y z
N ASP A 1 9.84 15.22 7.72
CA ASP A 1 8.76 15.51 6.78
C ASP A 1 8.71 14.46 5.67
N VAL A 2 7.83 14.61 4.72
CA VAL A 2 7.61 13.64 3.65
C VAL A 2 8.85 13.50 2.76
N LYS A 3 9.49 14.61 2.42
CA LYS A 3 10.69 14.59 1.58
C LYS A 3 11.83 13.86 2.29
N GLU A 4 12.00 14.09 3.56
CA GLU A 4 13.03 13.40 4.36
C GLU A 4 12.77 11.89 4.42
N CYS A 5 11.51 11.47 4.51
CA CYS A 5 11.15 10.06 4.47
C CYS A 5 11.50 9.43 3.12
N TYR A 6 11.19 10.11 2.02
CA TYR A 6 11.56 9.62 0.69
C TYR A 6 13.07 9.48 0.54
N ASP A 7 13.81 10.50 0.97
CA ASP A 7 15.27 10.47 0.90
C ASP A 7 15.84 9.32 1.74
N PHE A 8 15.28 9.10 2.93
CA PHE A 8 15.71 8.02 3.80
C PHE A 8 15.49 6.65 3.18
N PHE A 9 14.30 6.41 2.63
CA PHE A 9 13.99 5.13 2.00
C PHE A 9 14.80 4.91 0.73
N GLU A 10 15.06 5.97 -0.02
CA GLU A 10 15.87 5.89 -1.23
C GLU A 10 17.30 5.46 -0.90
N ASP A 11 17.86 5.97 0.20
CA ASP A 11 19.19 5.60 0.66
C ASP A 11 19.22 4.21 1.29
N LEU A 12 18.17 3.85 2.02
CA LEU A 12 18.11 2.59 2.77
C LEU A 12 17.87 1.39 1.88
N CYS A 13 17.03 1.53 0.87
CA CYS A 13 16.53 0.42 0.05
C CYS A 13 17.12 0.43 -1.34
N THR A 14 17.27 -0.76 -1.94
CA THR A 14 17.54 -0.88 -3.37
C THR A 14 16.28 -0.55 -4.17
N VAL A 15 16.44 -0.30 -5.47
CA VAL A 15 15.29 -0.07 -6.36
C VAL A 15 14.34 -1.27 -6.34
N THR A 16 14.90 -2.49 -6.33
CA THR A 16 14.10 -3.72 -6.27
C THR A 16 13.30 -3.80 -4.98
N GLU A 17 13.92 -3.45 -3.86
CA GLU A 17 13.24 -3.43 -2.57
C GLU A 17 12.11 -2.40 -2.52
N LEU A 18 12.34 -1.20 -3.06
CA LEU A 18 11.32 -0.16 -3.13
C LEU A 18 10.13 -0.59 -3.99
N LYS A 19 10.39 -1.27 -5.11
CA LYS A 19 9.33 -1.81 -5.97
C LYS A 19 8.51 -2.86 -5.24
N ALA A 20 9.17 -3.75 -4.49
CA ALA A 20 8.49 -4.79 -3.72
C ALA A 20 7.60 -4.19 -2.63
N ILE A 21 8.10 -3.18 -1.91
CA ILE A 21 7.34 -2.49 -0.88
C ILE A 21 6.12 -1.79 -1.50
N SER A 22 6.33 -1.10 -2.61
CA SER A 22 5.25 -0.41 -3.34
C SER A 22 4.17 -1.39 -3.79
N GLN A 23 4.58 -2.55 -4.32
CA GLN A 23 3.64 -3.59 -4.74
C GLN A 23 2.79 -4.07 -3.55
N ARG A 24 3.42 -4.29 -2.39
CA ARG A 24 2.69 -4.73 -1.20
C ARG A 24 1.66 -3.70 -0.75
N ILE A 25 1.99 -2.42 -0.82
CA ILE A 25 1.05 -1.36 -0.44
C ILE A 25 -0.16 -1.36 -1.36
N VAL A 26 0.05 -1.48 -2.67
CA VAL A 26 -1.05 -1.54 -3.64
C VAL A 26 -1.91 -2.78 -3.41
N VAL A 27 -1.29 -3.94 -3.19
CA VAL A 27 -1.99 -5.19 -2.89
C VAL A 27 -2.86 -5.03 -1.63
N ALA A 28 -2.29 -4.44 -0.58
CA ALA A 28 -3.02 -4.22 0.68
C ALA A 28 -4.23 -3.32 0.47
N HIS A 29 -4.07 -2.26 -0.32
CA HIS A 29 -5.16 -1.33 -0.63
C HIS A 29 -6.28 -2.03 -1.38
N MET A 30 -5.94 -2.83 -2.39
CA MET A 30 -6.94 -3.60 -3.15
C MET A 30 -7.66 -4.61 -2.28
N LEU A 31 -6.94 -5.29 -1.37
CA LEU A 31 -7.56 -6.21 -0.42
C LEU A 31 -8.51 -5.48 0.53
N SER A 32 -8.17 -4.28 0.96
CA SER A 32 -9.03 -3.48 1.83
C SER A 32 -10.32 -3.07 1.11
N GLN A 33 -10.29 -3.01 -0.22
CA GLN A 33 -11.45 -2.73 -1.07
C GLN A 33 -12.24 -4.00 -1.43
N LYS A 34 -11.90 -5.13 -0.83
CA LYS A 34 -12.59 -6.42 -1.04
C LYS A 34 -12.43 -6.95 -2.47
N ARG A 35 -11.33 -6.58 -3.16
CA ARG A 35 -11.04 -7.11 -4.49
C ARG A 35 -10.64 -8.58 -4.39
N VAL A 36 -10.99 -9.37 -5.41
CA VAL A 36 -10.64 -10.79 -5.42
C VAL A 36 -9.19 -10.98 -5.86
N TYR A 37 -8.58 -12.11 -5.44
CA TYR A 37 -7.16 -12.38 -5.68
C TYR A 37 -6.81 -12.38 -7.18
N SER A 38 -7.66 -12.96 -8.02
CA SER A 38 -7.37 -13.01 -9.46
C SER A 38 -7.24 -11.62 -10.09
N ASP A 39 -8.05 -10.67 -9.65
CA ASP A 39 -7.96 -9.28 -10.10
C ASP A 39 -6.66 -8.64 -9.63
N ILE A 40 -6.27 -8.91 -8.40
CA ILE A 40 -5.05 -8.36 -7.81
C ILE A 40 -3.83 -8.89 -8.56
N VAL A 41 -3.78 -10.20 -8.82
CA VAL A 41 -2.68 -10.80 -9.60
C VAL A 41 -2.59 -10.14 -10.97
N ARG A 42 -3.72 -9.99 -11.64
CA ARG A 42 -3.76 -9.40 -12.99
C ARG A 42 -3.27 -7.96 -13.01
N GLU A 43 -3.69 -7.16 -12.05
CA GLU A 43 -3.37 -5.73 -12.05
C GLU A 43 -2.01 -5.38 -11.46
N THR A 44 -1.53 -6.16 -10.50
CA THR A 44 -0.27 -5.85 -9.80
C THR A 44 0.90 -6.72 -10.21
N GLY A 45 0.63 -7.88 -10.79
CA GLY A 45 1.69 -8.86 -11.08
C GLY A 45 2.19 -9.59 -9.84
N ALA A 46 1.62 -9.35 -8.67
CA ALA A 46 2.02 -10.01 -7.43
C ALA A 46 1.63 -11.49 -7.46
N SER A 47 2.45 -12.35 -6.85
CA SER A 47 2.13 -13.77 -6.72
C SER A 47 1.02 -13.95 -5.67
N THR A 48 0.31 -15.07 -5.75
CA THR A 48 -0.70 -15.41 -4.76
C THR A 48 -0.08 -15.56 -3.36
N ALA A 49 1.16 -16.01 -3.29
CA ALA A 49 1.89 -16.10 -2.02
C ALA A 49 2.10 -14.71 -1.40
N THR A 50 2.46 -13.72 -2.21
CA THR A 50 2.62 -12.34 -1.75
C THR A 50 1.29 -11.78 -1.27
N ILE A 51 0.21 -12.00 -2.02
CA ILE A 51 -1.13 -11.52 -1.67
C ILE A 51 -1.58 -12.15 -0.34
N SER A 52 -1.38 -13.46 -0.17
CA SER A 52 -1.73 -14.14 1.07
C SER A 52 -0.96 -13.59 2.26
N ARG A 53 0.33 -13.30 2.08
CA ARG A 53 1.17 -12.72 3.14
C ARG A 53 0.68 -11.33 3.52
N VAL A 54 0.38 -10.49 2.55
CA VAL A 54 -0.14 -9.14 2.80
C VAL A 54 -1.50 -9.22 3.50
N ASN A 55 -2.38 -10.09 3.04
CA ASN A 55 -3.69 -10.29 3.65
C ASN A 55 -3.57 -10.69 5.12
N ARG A 56 -2.61 -11.55 5.43
CA ARG A 56 -2.34 -11.96 6.81
C ARG A 56 -1.89 -10.78 7.66
N SER A 57 -0.99 -9.95 7.15
CA SER A 57 -0.55 -8.75 7.86
C SER A 57 -1.68 -7.75 8.06
N LEU A 58 -2.57 -7.64 7.07
CA LEU A 58 -3.72 -6.75 7.14
C LEU A 58 -4.70 -7.17 8.24
N ASN A 59 -4.92 -8.48 8.39
CA ASN A 59 -5.90 -9.01 9.35
C ASN A 59 -5.34 -9.27 10.74
N TYR A 60 -4.05 -9.61 10.85
CA TYR A 60 -3.43 -10.05 12.11
C TYR A 60 -2.19 -9.25 12.48
N GLY A 61 -1.90 -8.16 11.78
CA GLY A 61 -0.75 -7.32 12.09
C GLY A 61 -1.08 -6.23 13.09
N CYS A 62 -0.32 -5.15 13.02
CA CYS A 62 -0.41 -4.02 13.97
C CYS A 62 -1.34 -2.91 13.50
N ASP A 63 -2.20 -3.18 12.56
CA ASP A 63 -3.14 -2.21 11.99
C ASP A 63 -2.47 -1.01 11.30
N GLY A 64 -1.19 -1.16 10.94
CA GLY A 64 -0.44 -0.10 10.26
C GLY A 64 -1.04 0.29 8.91
N TYR A 65 -1.46 -0.70 8.13
CA TYR A 65 -2.08 -0.46 6.84
C TYR A 65 -3.37 0.35 6.99
N GLU A 66 -4.23 -0.03 7.92
CA GLU A 66 -5.51 0.66 8.14
C GLU A 66 -5.29 2.11 8.54
N LYS A 67 -4.35 2.36 9.43
CA LYS A 67 -4.03 3.71 9.89
C LYS A 67 -3.53 4.59 8.76
N ILE A 68 -2.63 4.06 7.94
CA ILE A 68 -2.06 4.81 6.83
C ILE A 68 -3.11 5.05 5.73
N PHE A 69 -3.90 4.05 5.40
CA PHE A 69 -4.95 4.19 4.39
C PHE A 69 -6.00 5.21 4.82
N ALA A 70 -6.38 5.21 6.11
CA ALA A 70 -7.32 6.19 6.64
C ALA A 70 -6.78 7.62 6.47
N ARG A 71 -5.50 7.82 6.75
CA ARG A 71 -4.86 9.13 6.59
C ARG A 71 -4.76 9.56 5.13
N ILE A 72 -4.43 8.63 4.24
CA ILE A 72 -4.35 8.90 2.80
C ILE A 72 -5.74 9.25 2.27
N ASP A 73 -6.75 8.47 2.60
CA ASP A 73 -8.12 8.71 2.16
C ASP A 73 -8.63 10.06 2.66
N GLN A 74 -8.33 10.41 3.91
CA GLN A 74 -8.69 11.71 4.46
C GLN A 74 -8.02 12.85 3.71
N ALA A 75 -6.72 12.73 3.43
CA ALA A 75 -5.97 13.74 2.70
C ALA A 75 -6.49 13.92 1.28
N VAL A 76 -6.80 12.81 0.59
CA VAL A 76 -7.37 12.86 -0.76
C VAL A 76 -8.75 13.51 -0.74
N THR A 77 -9.58 13.19 0.23
CA THR A 77 -10.92 13.78 0.38
C THR A 77 -10.83 15.28 0.61
N GLU A 78 -9.96 15.72 1.51
CA GLU A 78 -9.74 17.14 1.80
C GLU A 78 -9.24 17.88 0.56
N LYS A 79 -8.28 17.31 -0.14
CA LYS A 79 -7.72 17.88 -1.36
C LYS A 79 -8.77 17.92 -2.48
N GLY A 80 -9.54 16.87 -2.63
CA GLY A 80 -10.62 16.83 -3.60
C GLY A 80 -11.69 17.86 -3.31
N ALA A 81 -12.03 18.07 -2.04
CA ALA A 81 -13.00 19.08 -1.63
C ALA A 81 -12.48 20.49 -1.91
N SER A 82 -11.18 20.75 -1.70
CA SER A 82 -10.60 22.06 -1.95
C SER A 82 -10.44 22.38 -3.43
N ASP A 83 -10.34 21.37 -4.29
CA ASP A 83 -10.21 21.53 -5.73
C ASP A 83 -11.56 21.80 -6.42
N LYS A 84 -12.63 21.67 -5.68
CA LYS A 84 -13.98 21.95 -6.16
C LYS A 84 -14.48 23.30 -5.66
#